data_99c858028e04a7fded52086891f5106e
#
_entry.id   99c858028e04a7fded52086891f5106e
#
_cell.length_a   1.000
_cell.length_b   1.000
_cell.length_c   1.000
_cell.angle_alpha   90.00
_cell.angle_beta   90.00
_cell.angle_gamma   90.00
#
_symmetry.space_group_name_H-M   'P 1'
#
loop_
_entity.id
_entity.type
_entity.pdbx_description
1 polymer ?
#
loop_
_entity_poly.entity_id
_entity_poly.type
_entity_poly.pdbx_seq_one_letter_code
_entity_poly.pdbx_strand_id
1 'polypeptide(L)'
;MSKVWEFFENMNEAVYASDVDTYELIYLNKTARNLFHFKDKAAYKGKKCYEILQQCSSPCAMCTNKRLKPDEFYEWSRFNPLVNRSFLLKDTMVIDDGRRIRIEIAIDLDIREMAKKTFS
;
A
#
# COMPACT_ATOMS: atom_id res chain seq x y z
N MET A 1 -6.35 -7.78 -15.74
CA MET A 1 -5.83 -6.91 -14.70
C MET A 1 -4.32 -6.88 -14.57
N SER A 2 -3.66 -7.92 -15.03
CA SER A 2 -2.20 -8.07 -14.88
C SER A 2 -1.37 -6.91 -15.42
N LYS A 3 -1.76 -6.30 -16.54
CA LYS A 3 -1.00 -5.19 -17.14
C LYS A 3 -1.04 -3.91 -16.32
N VAL A 4 -2.09 -3.69 -15.54
CA VAL A 4 -2.18 -2.51 -14.66
C VAL A 4 -1.09 -2.57 -13.60
N TRP A 5 -0.83 -3.76 -13.07
CA TRP A 5 0.18 -3.94 -12.03
C TRP A 5 1.59 -3.75 -12.56
N GLU A 6 1.85 -4.07 -13.83
CA GLU A 6 3.15 -3.84 -14.44
C GLU A 6 3.57 -2.37 -14.37
N PHE A 7 2.59 -1.48 -14.44
CA PHE A 7 2.83 -0.04 -14.35
C PHE A 7 3.45 0.35 -13.00
N PHE A 8 3.06 -0.33 -11.91
CA PHE A 8 3.54 -0.01 -10.57
C PHE A 8 4.76 -0.82 -10.14
N GLU A 9 5.10 -1.88 -10.86
CA GLU A 9 6.09 -2.87 -10.40
C GLU A 9 7.44 -2.24 -10.06
N ASN A 10 7.93 -1.34 -10.88
CA ASN A 10 9.25 -0.74 -10.71
C ASN A 10 9.23 0.68 -10.13
N MET A 11 8.11 1.12 -9.56
CA MET A 11 8.07 2.41 -8.89
C MET A 11 8.94 2.37 -7.63
N ASN A 12 9.56 3.50 -7.32
CA ASN A 12 10.35 3.63 -6.09
C ASN A 12 9.50 3.71 -4.83
N GLU A 13 8.23 4.08 -4.97
CA GLU A 13 7.28 4.10 -3.88
C GLU A 13 6.69 2.70 -3.69
N ALA A 14 6.37 2.34 -2.45
CA ALA A 14 5.69 1.09 -2.18
C ALA A 14 4.23 1.21 -2.61
N VAL A 15 3.76 0.27 -3.42
CA VAL A 15 2.37 0.21 -3.89
C VAL A 15 1.81 -1.14 -3.54
N TYR A 16 0.62 -1.14 -2.92
CA TYR A 16 -0.07 -2.40 -2.69
C TYR A 16 -1.57 -2.26 -2.97
N ALA A 17 -2.19 -3.39 -3.23
CA ALA A 17 -3.63 -3.47 -3.47
C ALA A 17 -4.23 -4.57 -2.61
N SER A 18 -5.42 -4.31 -2.09
CA SER A 18 -6.16 -5.29 -1.30
C SER A 18 -7.65 -5.18 -1.62
N ASP A 19 -8.37 -6.27 -1.35
CA ASP A 19 -9.82 -6.26 -1.46
C ASP A 19 -10.42 -5.45 -0.32
N VAL A 20 -11.27 -4.47 -0.64
CA VAL A 20 -11.90 -3.61 0.36
C VAL A 20 -12.78 -4.41 1.32
N ASP A 21 -13.45 -5.44 0.83
CA ASP A 21 -14.42 -6.19 1.60
C ASP A 21 -13.80 -7.33 2.42
N THR A 22 -12.80 -8.01 1.86
CA THR A 22 -12.17 -9.17 2.52
C THR A 22 -10.82 -8.86 3.15
N TYR A 23 -10.22 -7.71 2.84
CA TYR A 23 -8.86 -7.31 3.26
C TYR A 23 -7.75 -8.17 2.66
N GLU A 24 -8.07 -9.07 1.75
CA GLU A 24 -7.09 -9.95 1.12
C GLU A 24 -6.12 -9.16 0.25
N LEU A 25 -4.81 -9.42 0.41
CA LEU A 25 -3.78 -8.81 -0.42
C LEU A 25 -3.85 -9.37 -1.85
N ILE A 26 -3.87 -8.46 -2.81
CA ILE A 26 -3.94 -8.78 -4.24
C ILE A 26 -2.58 -8.58 -4.88
N TYR A 27 -1.88 -7.51 -4.50
CA TYR A 27 -0.64 -7.12 -5.16
C TYR A 27 0.24 -6.30 -4.23
N LEU A 28 1.55 -6.55 -4.26
CA LEU A 28 2.60 -5.69 -3.72
C LEU A 28 3.63 -5.52 -4.82
N ASN A 29 4.00 -4.27 -5.11
CA ASN A 29 5.06 -4.04 -6.09
C ASN A 29 6.43 -4.40 -5.50
N LYS A 30 7.48 -4.32 -6.30
CA LYS A 30 8.84 -4.70 -5.89
C LYS A 30 9.29 -3.95 -4.64
N THR A 31 9.06 -2.63 -4.59
CA THR A 31 9.43 -1.81 -3.44
C THR A 31 8.68 -2.25 -2.18
N ALA A 32 7.38 -2.52 -2.27
CA ALA A 32 6.58 -2.99 -1.14
C ALA A 32 7.04 -4.38 -0.68
N ARG A 33 7.31 -5.29 -1.62
CA ARG A 33 7.82 -6.62 -1.26
C ARG A 33 9.15 -6.53 -0.50
N ASN A 34 10.05 -5.67 -0.95
CA ASN A 34 11.33 -5.46 -0.28
C ASN A 34 11.14 -4.86 1.12
N LEU A 35 10.23 -3.90 1.26
CA LEU A 35 9.95 -3.24 2.53
C LEU A 35 9.43 -4.23 3.58
N PHE A 36 8.59 -5.18 3.17
CA PHE A 36 8.00 -6.17 4.06
C PHE A 36 8.68 -7.55 3.97
N HIS A 37 9.84 -7.60 3.32
CA HIS A 37 10.72 -8.80 3.26
C HIS A 37 10.12 -10.01 2.55
N PHE A 38 9.31 -9.78 1.52
CA PHE A 38 8.83 -10.86 0.66
C PHE A 38 9.79 -11.09 -0.50
N LYS A 39 10.15 -12.35 -0.71
CA LYS A 39 11.10 -12.72 -1.77
C LYS A 39 10.43 -12.89 -3.14
N ASP A 40 9.17 -13.27 -3.18
CA ASP A 40 8.47 -13.51 -4.44
C ASP A 40 7.03 -13.02 -4.39
N LYS A 41 6.39 -13.02 -5.57
CA LYS A 41 5.04 -12.50 -5.74
C LYS A 41 3.95 -13.38 -5.15
N ALA A 42 4.25 -14.65 -4.90
CA ALA A 42 3.25 -15.60 -4.39
C ALA A 42 3.15 -15.58 -2.86
N ALA A 43 4.20 -15.11 -2.17
CA ALA A 43 4.32 -15.23 -0.72
C ALA A 43 3.22 -14.50 0.07
N TYR A 44 2.65 -13.42 -0.49
CA TYR A 44 1.63 -12.64 0.19
C TYR A 44 0.20 -12.99 -0.21
N LYS A 45 0.00 -13.76 -1.27
CA LYS A 45 -1.34 -14.08 -1.78
C LYS A 45 -2.17 -14.82 -0.74
N GLY A 46 -3.44 -14.43 -0.61
CA GLY A 46 -4.36 -15.02 0.35
C GLY A 46 -4.22 -14.50 1.78
N LYS A 47 -3.21 -13.68 2.06
CA LYS A 47 -3.02 -13.08 3.37
C LYS A 47 -3.80 -11.79 3.49
N LYS A 48 -4.19 -11.44 4.72
CA LYS A 48 -4.91 -10.19 4.97
C LYS A 48 -3.93 -9.01 5.09
N CYS A 49 -4.31 -7.83 4.60
CA CYS A 49 -3.43 -6.66 4.64
C CYS A 49 -3.03 -6.30 6.08
N TYR A 50 -3.96 -6.35 7.03
CA TYR A 50 -3.65 -6.01 8.41
C TYR A 50 -2.70 -7.01 9.06
N GLU A 51 -2.70 -8.27 8.63
CA GLU A 51 -1.77 -9.28 9.15
C GLU A 51 -0.34 -9.02 8.73
N ILE A 52 -0.14 -8.64 7.48
CA ILE A 52 1.18 -8.48 6.88
C ILE A 52 1.72 -7.06 7.10
N LEU A 53 0.91 -6.05 6.78
CA LEU A 53 1.37 -4.67 6.78
C LEU A 53 1.40 -4.05 8.16
N GLN A 54 0.62 -4.58 9.10
CA GLN A 54 0.47 -4.01 10.44
C GLN A 54 0.68 -5.04 11.56
N GLN A 55 0.81 -6.33 11.24
CA GLN A 55 0.90 -7.43 12.20
C GLN A 55 -0.24 -7.42 13.22
N CYS A 56 -1.46 -7.16 12.75
CA CYS A 56 -2.68 -7.20 13.56
C CYS A 56 -3.50 -8.43 13.24
N SER A 57 -4.32 -8.86 14.20
CA SER A 57 -5.20 -10.01 14.00
C SER A 57 -6.59 -9.61 13.47
N SER A 58 -6.86 -8.32 13.36
CA SER A 58 -8.12 -7.77 12.89
C SER A 58 -7.86 -6.46 12.13
N PRO A 59 -8.83 -5.96 11.36
CA PRO A 59 -8.65 -4.71 10.63
C PRO A 59 -8.19 -3.57 11.53
N CYS A 60 -7.28 -2.75 11.01
CA CYS A 60 -6.68 -1.67 11.78
C CYS A 60 -7.70 -0.59 12.13
N ALA A 61 -7.60 -0.02 13.35
CA ALA A 61 -8.47 1.07 13.76
C ALA A 61 -8.33 2.30 12.84
N MET A 62 -7.13 2.50 12.26
CA MET A 62 -6.86 3.60 11.33
C MET A 62 -7.16 3.24 9.87
N CYS A 63 -7.76 2.08 9.60
CA CYS A 63 -8.03 1.65 8.23
C CYS A 63 -8.95 2.63 7.52
N THR A 64 -8.55 3.07 6.34
CA THR A 64 -9.27 4.08 5.56
C THR A 64 -10.36 3.49 4.66
N ASN A 65 -10.55 2.17 4.65
CA ASN A 65 -11.52 1.52 3.75
C ASN A 65 -12.91 2.14 3.77
N LYS A 66 -13.37 2.59 4.95
CA LYS A 66 -14.68 3.22 5.08
C LYS A 66 -14.75 4.63 4.48
N ARG A 67 -13.60 5.24 4.20
CA ARG A 67 -13.50 6.60 3.65
C ARG A 67 -13.23 6.61 2.16
N LEU A 68 -12.93 5.45 1.56
CA LEU A 68 -12.55 5.37 0.17
C LEU A 68 -13.76 5.53 -0.74
N LYS A 69 -13.57 6.30 -1.82
CA LYS A 69 -14.55 6.49 -2.88
C LYS A 69 -13.89 6.24 -4.23
N PRO A 70 -14.61 5.68 -5.21
CA PRO A 70 -14.06 5.51 -6.55
C PRO A 70 -13.60 6.86 -7.13
N ASP A 71 -12.49 6.84 -7.84
CA ASP A 71 -11.94 8.00 -8.56
C ASP A 71 -11.48 9.16 -7.68
N GLU A 72 -11.35 8.96 -6.39
CA GLU A 72 -10.83 9.97 -5.47
C GLU A 72 -9.67 9.40 -4.65
N PHE A 73 -8.67 10.23 -4.39
CA PHE A 73 -7.57 9.87 -3.49
C PHE A 73 -7.79 10.48 -2.12
N TYR A 74 -7.62 9.66 -1.08
CA TYR A 74 -7.57 10.10 0.31
C TYR A 74 -6.11 10.12 0.74
N GLU A 75 -5.63 11.26 1.20
CA GLU A 75 -4.24 11.41 1.62
C GLU A 75 -4.15 11.56 3.14
N TRP A 76 -3.18 10.85 3.72
CA TRP A 76 -2.90 10.94 5.16
C TRP A 76 -1.46 10.53 5.41
N SER A 77 -0.93 10.84 6.58
CA SER A 77 0.44 10.46 6.92
C SER A 77 0.45 9.59 8.16
N ARG A 78 1.45 8.73 8.24
CA ARG A 78 1.56 7.77 9.33
C ARG A 78 2.99 7.30 9.50
N PHE A 79 3.40 7.12 10.77
CA PHE A 79 4.60 6.38 11.13
C PHE A 79 4.24 4.89 11.24
N ASN A 80 4.96 4.04 10.50
CA ASN A 80 4.79 2.59 10.60
C ASN A 80 5.92 2.00 11.43
N PRO A 81 5.65 1.52 12.66
CA PRO A 81 6.70 1.01 13.54
C PRO A 81 7.34 -0.30 13.06
N LEU A 82 6.66 -1.07 12.22
CA LEU A 82 7.21 -2.31 11.68
C LEU A 82 8.46 -2.07 10.83
N VAL A 83 8.48 -0.97 10.09
CA VAL A 83 9.57 -0.63 9.20
C VAL A 83 10.32 0.61 9.67
N ASN A 84 9.89 1.20 10.78
CA ASN A 84 10.50 2.40 11.40
C ASN A 84 10.62 3.56 10.41
N ARG A 85 9.54 3.86 9.70
CA ARG A 85 9.49 4.93 8.70
C ARG A 85 8.16 5.66 8.72
N SER A 86 8.21 6.95 8.37
CA SER A 86 7.03 7.78 8.20
C SER A 86 6.68 7.87 6.71
N PHE A 87 5.40 7.76 6.40
CA PHE A 87 4.91 7.77 5.02
C PHE A 87 3.80 8.80 4.84
N LEU A 88 3.79 9.41 3.67
CA LEU A 88 2.59 10.02 3.12
C LEU A 88 1.86 8.92 2.34
N LEU A 89 0.64 8.66 2.72
CA LEU A 89 -0.16 7.59 2.13
C LEU A 89 -1.24 8.17 1.23
N LYS A 90 -1.33 7.64 0.02
CA LYS A 90 -2.37 8.02 -0.95
C LYS A 90 -3.20 6.80 -1.24
N ASP A 91 -4.45 6.84 -0.81
CA ASP A 91 -5.36 5.71 -0.90
C ASP A 91 -6.50 6.02 -1.86
N THR A 92 -6.83 5.08 -2.71
CA THR A 92 -7.99 5.18 -3.58
C THR A 92 -8.66 3.82 -3.69
N MET A 93 -9.84 3.81 -4.29
CA MET A 93 -10.57 2.59 -4.60
C MET A 93 -10.87 2.54 -6.08
N VAL A 94 -10.65 1.38 -6.68
CA VAL A 94 -11.08 1.10 -8.06
C VAL A 94 -12.00 -0.09 -8.04
N ILE A 95 -12.91 -0.14 -9.01
CA ILE A 95 -13.80 -1.28 -9.19
C ILE A 95 -13.32 -2.01 -10.43
N ASP A 96 -12.96 -3.27 -10.28
CA ASP A 96 -12.48 -4.10 -11.34
C ASP A 96 -13.23 -5.43 -11.32
N ASP A 97 -13.95 -5.70 -12.40
CA ASP A 97 -14.73 -6.93 -12.56
C ASP A 97 -15.67 -7.17 -11.36
N GLY A 98 -16.33 -6.09 -10.91
CA GLY A 98 -17.25 -6.12 -9.77
C GLY A 98 -16.59 -6.18 -8.40
N ARG A 99 -15.27 -6.24 -8.33
CA ARG A 99 -14.51 -6.30 -7.09
C ARG A 99 -14.02 -4.90 -6.71
N ARG A 100 -14.25 -4.50 -5.46
CA ARG A 100 -13.75 -3.23 -4.94
C ARG A 100 -12.33 -3.42 -4.45
N ILE A 101 -11.40 -2.70 -5.05
CA ILE A 101 -9.98 -2.84 -4.77
C ILE A 101 -9.44 -1.53 -4.22
N ARG A 102 -8.79 -1.60 -3.05
CA ARG A 102 -8.03 -0.49 -2.47
C ARG A 102 -6.63 -0.51 -3.05
N ILE A 103 -6.17 0.66 -3.51
CA ILE A 103 -4.78 0.84 -3.93
C ILE A 103 -4.17 1.89 -3.01
N GLU A 104 -3.02 1.57 -2.42
CA GLU A 104 -2.29 2.51 -1.59
C GLU A 104 -0.89 2.72 -2.16
N ILE A 105 -0.51 4.00 -2.27
CA ILE A 105 0.84 4.41 -2.63
C ILE A 105 1.46 5.03 -1.38
N ALA A 106 2.57 4.45 -0.92
CA ALA A 106 3.28 4.93 0.28
C ALA A 106 4.54 5.67 -0.13
N ILE A 107 4.57 6.96 0.15
CA ILE A 107 5.72 7.83 -0.15
C ILE A 107 6.54 7.99 1.13
N ASP A 108 7.79 7.55 1.10
CA ASP A 108 8.70 7.63 2.25
C ASP A 108 9.07 9.09 2.50
N LEU A 109 8.62 9.64 3.63
CA LEU A 109 8.84 11.03 3.96
C LEU A 109 10.30 11.31 4.34
N ASP A 110 10.99 10.34 4.90
CA ASP A 110 12.39 10.50 5.29
C ASP A 110 13.27 10.69 4.04
N ILE A 111 13.00 9.92 3.00
CA ILE A 111 13.72 10.07 1.73
C ILE A 111 13.40 11.42 1.08
N ARG A 112 12.14 11.86 1.11
CA ARG A 112 11.75 13.17 0.57
C ARG A 112 12.44 14.32 1.30
N GLU A 113 12.52 14.26 2.61
CA GLU A 113 13.20 15.27 3.41
C GLU A 113 14.68 15.36 3.06
N MET A 114 15.34 14.23 2.90
CA MET A 114 16.73 14.19 2.47
C MET A 114 16.92 14.84 1.09
N ALA A 115 16.04 14.53 0.14
CA ALA A 115 16.10 15.12 -1.20
C ALA A 115 15.92 16.64 -1.16
N LYS A 116 14.98 17.14 -0.34
CA LYS A 116 14.79 18.58 -0.17
C LYS A 116 16.04 19.26 0.38
N LYS A 117 16.69 18.66 1.36
CA LYS A 117 17.92 19.21 1.95
C LYS A 117 19.06 19.26 0.95
N THR A 118 19.10 18.29 0.03
CA THR A 118 20.18 18.21 -0.96
C THR A 118 20.03 19.27 -2.05
N PHE A 119 18.80 19.59 -2.47
CA PHE A 119 18.54 20.47 -3.60
C PHE A 119 18.03 21.86 -3.24
N SER A 120 17.82 22.13 -1.98
CA SER A 120 17.43 23.49 -1.52
C SER A 120 18.64 24.29 -0.95
#